data_aaa68a618d38360795b7e51846564cdd
#
_entry.id   aaa68a618d38360795b7e51846564cdd
#
_cell.length_a   1.000
_cell.length_b   1.000
_cell.length_c   1.000
_cell.angle_alpha   90.00
_cell.angle_beta   90.00
_cell.angle_gamma   90.00
#
_symmetry.space_group_name_H-M   'P 1'
#
loop_
_entity.id
_entity.type
_entity.pdbx_description
1 polymer ?
#
loop_
_entity_poly.entity_id
_entity_poly.type
_entity_poly.pdbx_seq_one_letter_code
_entity_poly.pdbx_strand_id
1 'polypeptide(L)'
;MKVYEVGEQGKPVLMLFPGTGCYWRSNFGKVIEPLAETFRVACVSYDGFDETEQTQFPTMIEETAKIEEYIKEHYDGKICAAYGCSLGGSFVGLMAARGVIHMDYGILGGSDLDQSAKLPAKLMTALMLPMI
;
A
#
# COMPACT_ATOMS: atom_id res chain seq x y z
N MET A 1 10.93 -6.90 4.97
CA MET A 1 9.86 -5.92 4.68
C MET A 1 9.90 -4.79 5.70
N LYS A 2 9.72 -3.58 5.25
CA LYS A 2 9.59 -2.40 6.11
C LYS A 2 8.33 -1.64 5.77
N VAL A 3 7.84 -0.84 6.72
CA VAL A 3 6.73 0.07 6.50
C VAL A 3 7.17 1.46 6.96
N TYR A 4 7.08 2.41 6.04
CA TYR A 4 7.44 3.81 6.29
C TYR A 4 6.17 4.61 6.56
N GLU A 5 6.06 5.19 7.74
CA GLU A 5 4.85 5.88 8.16
C GLU A 5 5.05 7.38 8.19
N VAL A 6 4.09 8.13 7.64
CA VAL A 6 4.08 9.59 7.60
C VAL A 6 2.68 10.06 7.99
N GLY A 7 2.62 11.08 8.84
CA GLY A 7 1.36 11.63 9.30
C GLY A 7 1.14 11.38 10.78
N GLU A 8 0.11 12.01 11.33
CA GLU A 8 -0.17 11.95 12.76
C GLU A 8 -0.86 10.64 13.14
N GLN A 9 -0.54 10.15 14.32
CA GLN A 9 -1.27 9.03 14.90
C GLN A 9 -2.71 9.43 15.18
N GLY A 10 -3.61 8.47 15.06
CA GLY A 10 -5.04 8.72 15.25
C GLY A 10 -5.80 9.04 13.97
N LYS A 11 -5.09 9.41 12.90
CA LYS A 11 -5.72 9.57 11.59
C LYS A 11 -5.98 8.19 10.95
N PRO A 12 -6.98 8.10 10.06
CA PRO A 12 -7.23 6.84 9.35
C PRO A 12 -5.99 6.37 8.58
N VAL A 13 -5.72 5.09 8.60
CA VAL A 13 -4.54 4.53 7.94
C VAL A 13 -4.81 4.28 6.47
N LEU A 14 -3.95 4.82 5.62
CA LEU A 14 -3.91 4.55 4.19
C LEU A 14 -2.59 3.84 3.89
N MET A 15 -2.65 2.59 3.46
CA MET A 15 -1.45 1.85 3.06
C MET A 15 -1.24 1.93 1.56
N LEU A 16 0.00 2.20 1.16
CA LEU A 16 0.40 2.31 -0.23
C LEU A 16 1.32 1.15 -0.59
N PHE A 17 0.97 0.44 -1.66
CA PHE A 17 1.68 -0.74 -2.14
C PHE A 17 2.30 -0.44 -3.50
N PRO A 18 3.64 -0.32 -3.57
CA PRO A 18 4.33 0.01 -4.83
C PRO A 18 4.28 -1.12 -5.85
N GLY A 19 4.63 -0.79 -7.09
CA GLY A 19 4.72 -1.74 -8.18
C GLY A 19 6.00 -2.57 -8.17
N THR A 20 6.11 -3.46 -9.12
CA THR A 20 7.23 -4.39 -9.25
C THR A 20 8.56 -3.64 -9.41
N GLY A 21 9.54 -4.01 -8.58
CA GLY A 21 10.87 -3.43 -8.65
C GLY A 21 10.94 -1.97 -8.23
N CYS A 22 9.86 -1.41 -7.70
CA CYS A 22 9.82 0.00 -7.32
C CYS A 22 10.03 0.16 -5.83
N TYR A 23 10.88 1.12 -5.49
CA TYR A 23 10.98 1.58 -4.12
C TYR A 23 9.81 2.53 -3.86
N TRP A 24 9.25 2.49 -2.65
CA TRP A 24 8.06 3.27 -2.31
C TRP A 24 8.21 4.77 -2.64
N ARG A 25 9.39 5.32 -2.41
CA ARG A 25 9.66 6.74 -2.65
C ARG A 25 9.58 7.10 -4.12
N SER A 26 9.99 6.19 -4.99
CA SER A 26 9.91 6.39 -6.44
C SER A 26 8.45 6.42 -6.92
N ASN A 27 7.61 5.57 -6.35
CA ASN A 27 6.21 5.49 -6.74
C ASN A 27 5.36 6.61 -6.13
N PHE A 28 5.54 6.88 -4.84
CA PHE A 28 4.59 7.68 -4.09
C PHE A 28 5.14 8.95 -3.48
N GLY A 29 6.43 9.23 -3.67
CA GLY A 29 7.09 10.33 -2.98
C GLY A 29 6.42 11.69 -3.13
N LYS A 30 5.77 11.95 -4.28
CA LYS A 30 5.11 13.23 -4.54
C LYS A 30 3.73 13.35 -3.92
N VAL A 31 3.10 12.22 -3.58
CA VAL A 31 1.72 12.23 -3.08
C VAL A 31 1.64 12.03 -1.56
N ILE A 32 2.72 11.61 -0.93
CA ILE A 32 2.71 11.27 0.49
C ILE A 32 2.35 12.47 1.36
N GLU A 33 3.00 13.63 1.16
CA GLU A 33 2.75 14.80 1.99
C GLU A 33 1.30 15.29 1.90
N PRO A 34 0.72 15.46 0.69
CA PRO A 34 -0.70 15.82 0.60
C PRO A 34 -1.62 14.80 1.27
N LEU A 35 -1.33 13.52 1.09
CA LEU A 35 -2.16 12.47 1.70
C LEU A 35 -2.03 12.45 3.21
N ALA A 36 -0.86 12.77 3.74
CA ALA A 36 -0.61 12.78 5.17
C ALA A 36 -1.38 13.87 5.91
N GLU A 37 -1.94 14.84 5.21
CA GLU A 37 -2.82 15.84 5.81
C GLU A 37 -4.13 15.21 6.31
N THR A 38 -4.59 14.17 5.64
CA THR A 38 -5.85 13.48 5.95
C THR A 38 -5.64 12.11 6.56
N PHE A 39 -4.58 11.41 6.17
CA PHE A 39 -4.33 10.02 6.56
C PHE A 39 -3.02 9.88 7.31
N ARG A 40 -2.94 8.80 8.08
CA ARG A 40 -1.66 8.24 8.46
C ARG A 40 -1.23 7.34 7.30
N VAL A 41 -0.25 7.79 6.54
CA VAL A 41 0.19 7.09 5.34
C VAL A 41 1.24 6.06 5.71
N ALA A 42 1.02 4.82 5.32
CA ALA A 42 1.94 3.71 5.55
C ALA A 42 2.39 3.14 4.21
N CYS A 43 3.64 3.39 3.84
CA CYS A 43 4.20 2.92 2.58
C CYS A 43 4.92 1.60 2.81
N VAL A 44 4.49 0.56 2.11
CA VAL A 44 5.09 -0.77 2.22
C VAL A 44 6.33 -0.84 1.34
N SER A 45 7.42 -1.35 1.90
CA SER A 45 8.64 -1.63 1.16
C SER A 45 8.90 -3.13 1.26
N TYR A 46 8.73 -3.82 0.14
CA TYR A 46 8.80 -5.29 0.13
C TYR A 46 10.22 -5.80 0.33
N ASP A 47 10.30 -7.03 0.84
CA ASP A 47 11.58 -7.74 0.86
C ASP A 47 12.13 -7.84 -0.57
N GLY A 48 13.40 -7.55 -0.72
CA GLY A 48 14.06 -7.54 -2.02
C GLY A 48 13.96 -6.24 -2.79
N PHE A 49 13.07 -5.31 -2.37
CA PHE A 49 12.84 -4.05 -3.07
C PHE A 49 13.25 -2.82 -2.28
N ASP A 50 13.67 -3.01 -1.02
CA ASP A 50 14.09 -1.89 -0.18
C ASP A 50 15.58 -1.63 -0.36
N GLU A 51 15.93 -0.40 -0.71
CA GLU A 51 17.33 -0.02 -0.98
C GLU A 51 18.19 -0.03 0.28
N THR A 52 17.57 -0.01 1.45
CA THR A 52 18.30 0.03 2.72
C THR A 52 18.53 -1.34 3.33
N GLU A 53 17.99 -2.39 2.74
CA GLU A 53 18.09 -3.75 3.25
C GLU A 53 18.58 -4.73 2.17
N GLN A 54 19.32 -5.75 2.62
CA GLN A 54 19.72 -6.86 1.76
C GLN A 54 18.82 -8.04 2.03
N THR A 55 17.62 -7.98 1.52
CA THR A 55 16.63 -9.04 1.65
C THR A 55 16.23 -9.56 0.28
N GLN A 56 15.59 -10.72 0.24
CA GLN A 56 15.07 -11.30 -0.98
C GLN A 56 13.55 -11.39 -0.88
N PHE A 57 12.88 -11.12 -1.99
CA PHE A 57 11.43 -11.26 -2.07
C PHE A 57 11.07 -12.75 -1.92
N PRO A 58 10.24 -13.10 -0.94
CA PRO A 58 9.81 -14.49 -0.77
C PRO A 58 8.73 -14.84 -1.80
N THR A 59 7.66 -15.48 -1.40
CA THR A 59 6.50 -15.66 -2.27
C THR A 59 5.48 -14.55 -2.00
N MET A 60 4.54 -14.36 -2.92
CA MET A 60 3.44 -13.41 -2.73
C MET A 60 2.65 -13.71 -1.46
N ILE A 61 2.41 -14.97 -1.18
CA ILE A 61 1.64 -15.37 0.02
C ILE A 61 2.42 -15.08 1.30
N GLU A 62 3.71 -15.38 1.31
CA GLU A 62 4.55 -15.10 2.47
C GLU A 62 4.67 -13.61 2.75
N GLU A 63 4.86 -12.81 1.72
CA GLU A 63 4.94 -11.35 1.89
C GLU A 63 3.59 -10.79 2.32
N THR A 64 2.50 -11.27 1.75
CA THR A 64 1.15 -10.87 2.16
C THR A 64 0.92 -11.18 3.64
N ALA A 65 1.35 -12.35 4.11
CA ALA A 65 1.23 -12.71 5.51
C ALA A 65 2.01 -11.77 6.42
N LYS A 66 3.20 -11.35 6.02
CA LYS A 66 3.98 -10.36 6.78
C LYS A 66 3.27 -9.02 6.87
N ILE A 67 2.67 -8.57 5.78
CA ILE A 67 1.91 -7.33 5.73
C ILE A 67 0.70 -7.42 6.67
N GLU A 68 -0.03 -8.52 6.59
CA GLU A 68 -1.20 -8.75 7.44
C GLU A 68 -0.82 -8.77 8.93
N GLU A 69 0.30 -9.40 9.26
CA GLU A 69 0.80 -9.42 10.63
C GLU A 69 1.16 -8.02 11.12
N TYR A 70 1.79 -7.21 10.27
CA TYR A 70 2.07 -5.81 10.60
C TYR A 70 0.79 -5.05 10.91
N ILE A 71 -0.25 -5.24 10.09
CA ILE A 71 -1.54 -4.57 10.28
C ILE A 71 -2.18 -5.01 11.61
N LYS A 72 -2.09 -6.29 11.94
CA LYS A 72 -2.59 -6.79 13.23
C LYS A 72 -1.86 -6.17 14.41
N GLU A 73 -0.55 -6.08 14.33
CA GLU A 73 0.27 -5.60 15.44
C GLU A 73 0.16 -4.09 15.64
N HIS A 74 0.08 -3.32 14.56
CA HIS A 74 0.17 -1.86 14.63
C HIS A 74 -1.17 -1.16 14.47
N TYR A 75 -2.17 -1.79 13.86
CA TYR A 75 -3.44 -1.16 13.54
C TYR A 75 -4.66 -1.98 13.99
N ASP A 76 -4.47 -2.91 14.90
CA ASP A 76 -5.55 -3.79 15.40
C ASP A 76 -6.26 -4.57 14.30
N GLY A 77 -5.54 -4.92 13.25
CA GLY A 77 -6.11 -5.70 12.15
C GLY A 77 -7.02 -4.92 11.21
N LYS A 78 -7.02 -3.59 11.28
CA LYS A 78 -7.92 -2.76 10.47
C LYS A 78 -7.21 -1.53 9.92
N ILE A 79 -7.41 -1.28 8.62
CA ILE A 79 -6.96 -0.04 7.97
C ILE A 79 -8.15 0.60 7.25
N CYS A 80 -8.07 1.91 7.01
CA CYS A 80 -9.12 2.62 6.29
C CYS A 80 -9.09 2.23 4.81
N ALA A 81 -7.93 2.34 4.18
CA ALA A 81 -7.81 2.09 2.75
C ALA A 81 -6.44 1.51 2.41
N ALA A 82 -6.41 0.73 1.33
CA ALA A 82 -5.19 0.25 0.72
C ALA A 82 -5.21 0.60 -0.76
N TYR A 83 -4.14 1.22 -1.24
CA TYR A 83 -3.97 1.53 -2.65
C TYR A 83 -2.79 0.72 -3.19
N GLY A 84 -3.00 0.02 -4.29
CA GLY A 84 -1.96 -0.75 -4.94
C GLY A 84 -1.95 -0.55 -6.43
N CYS A 85 -0.76 -0.42 -7.01
CA CYS A 85 -0.60 -0.34 -8.45
C CYS A 85 0.22 -1.53 -8.94
N SER A 86 -0.17 -2.13 -10.05
CA SER A 86 0.50 -3.29 -10.63
C SER A 86 0.66 -4.41 -9.57
N LEU A 87 1.88 -4.77 -9.21
CA LEU A 87 2.14 -5.76 -8.14
C LEU A 87 1.43 -5.39 -6.84
N GLY A 88 1.42 -4.11 -6.49
CA GLY A 88 0.73 -3.65 -5.29
C GLY A 88 -0.74 -3.95 -5.30
N GLY A 89 -1.39 -3.87 -6.47
CA GLY A 89 -2.79 -4.27 -6.61
C GLY A 89 -3.01 -5.73 -6.31
N SER A 90 -2.05 -6.59 -6.64
CA SER A 90 -2.13 -8.02 -6.30
C SER A 90 -2.11 -8.25 -4.79
N PHE A 91 -1.31 -7.50 -4.06
CA PHE A 91 -1.31 -7.57 -2.59
C PHE A 91 -2.65 -7.14 -2.00
N VAL A 92 -3.21 -6.04 -2.50
CA VAL A 92 -4.52 -5.58 -2.06
C VAL A 92 -5.59 -6.64 -2.32
N GLY A 93 -5.57 -7.23 -3.52
CA GLY A 93 -6.51 -8.28 -3.88
C GLY A 93 -6.36 -9.54 -3.02
N LEU A 94 -5.13 -9.95 -2.75
CA LEU A 94 -4.87 -11.11 -1.90
C LEU A 94 -5.37 -10.88 -0.47
N MET A 95 -5.10 -9.72 0.11
CA MET A 95 -5.57 -9.40 1.45
C MET A 95 -7.10 -9.41 1.52
N ALA A 96 -7.75 -8.87 0.49
CA ALA A 96 -9.21 -8.88 0.41
C ALA A 96 -9.75 -10.31 0.35
N ALA A 97 -9.15 -11.16 -0.49
CA ALA A 97 -9.58 -12.54 -0.65
C ALA A 97 -9.34 -13.37 0.60
N ARG A 98 -8.23 -13.15 1.30
CA ARG A 98 -7.90 -13.90 2.51
C ARG A 98 -8.76 -13.53 3.70
N GLY A 99 -9.20 -12.26 3.79
CA GLY A 99 -10.06 -11.81 4.88
C GLY A 99 -9.44 -11.86 6.26
N VAL A 100 -8.10 -11.86 6.35
CA VAL A 100 -7.38 -11.93 7.64
C VAL A 100 -7.42 -10.59 8.37
N ILE A 101 -7.41 -9.49 7.61
CA ILE A 101 -7.51 -8.13 8.14
C ILE A 101 -8.68 -7.43 7.47
N HIS A 102 -9.12 -6.31 8.06
CA HIS A 102 -10.19 -5.51 7.49
C HIS A 102 -9.66 -4.24 6.87
N MET A 103 -10.16 -3.90 5.69
CA MET A 103 -9.97 -2.59 5.09
C MET A 103 -11.31 -2.08 4.60
N ASP A 104 -11.58 -0.80 4.87
CA ASP A 104 -12.84 -0.19 4.43
C ASP A 104 -12.89 -0.04 2.92
N TYR A 105 -11.73 0.26 2.29
CA TYR A 105 -11.63 0.43 0.85
C TYR A 105 -10.36 -0.23 0.31
N GLY A 106 -10.50 -0.99 -0.76
CA GLY A 106 -9.38 -1.43 -1.58
C GLY A 106 -9.38 -0.67 -2.88
N ILE A 107 -8.27 -0.07 -3.25
CA ILE A 107 -8.15 0.76 -4.44
C ILE A 107 -7.09 0.15 -5.35
N LEU A 108 -7.50 -0.22 -6.57
CA LEU A 108 -6.60 -0.78 -7.56
C LEU A 108 -6.28 0.27 -8.60
N GLY A 109 -5.03 0.68 -8.66
CA GLY A 109 -4.58 1.67 -9.63
C GLY A 109 -4.10 1.02 -10.92
N GLY A 110 -4.11 1.80 -12.01
CA GLY A 110 -3.56 1.37 -13.27
C GLY A 110 -2.05 1.22 -13.22
N SER A 111 -1.49 0.52 -14.21
CA SER A 111 -0.08 0.17 -14.24
C SER A 111 0.86 1.29 -14.67
N ASP A 112 0.36 2.38 -15.23
CA ASP A 112 1.18 3.43 -15.82
C ASP A 112 1.40 4.61 -14.88
N LEU A 113 2.00 4.36 -13.74
CA LEU A 113 2.29 5.41 -12.77
C LEU A 113 3.47 6.30 -13.16
N ASP A 114 4.25 5.88 -14.14
CA ASP A 114 5.30 6.70 -14.69
C ASP A 114 4.76 7.96 -15.38
N GLN A 115 3.46 7.99 -15.67
CA GLN A 115 2.79 9.19 -16.16
C GLN A 115 2.34 10.05 -14.98
N SER A 116 3.28 10.57 -14.24
CA SER A 116 3.02 11.29 -13.00
C SER A 116 2.10 12.50 -13.17
N ALA A 117 2.13 13.16 -14.33
CA ALA A 117 1.26 14.30 -14.60
C ALA A 117 -0.21 13.93 -14.65
N LYS A 118 -0.52 12.66 -14.87
CA LYS A 118 -1.90 12.15 -14.94
C LYS A 118 -2.30 11.40 -13.68
N LEU A 119 -1.44 11.36 -12.69
CA LEU A 119 -1.70 10.59 -11.47
C LEU A 119 -3.03 10.92 -10.79
N PRO A 120 -3.41 12.19 -10.60
CA PRO A 120 -4.70 12.50 -9.99
C PRO A 120 -5.89 11.94 -10.76
N ALA A 121 -5.85 12.04 -12.10
CA ALA A 121 -6.92 11.49 -12.94
C ALA A 121 -6.97 9.96 -12.83
N LYS A 122 -5.82 9.31 -12.80
CA LYS A 122 -5.77 7.85 -12.64
C LYS A 122 -6.26 7.40 -11.28
N LEU A 123 -5.99 8.14 -10.22
CA LEU A 123 -6.54 7.84 -8.91
C LEU A 123 -8.06 7.94 -8.92
N MET A 124 -8.61 8.91 -9.64
CA MET A 124 -10.07 9.06 -9.76
C MET A 124 -10.71 7.93 -10.57
N THR A 125 -9.95 7.33 -11.50
CA THR A 125 -10.46 6.22 -12.30
C THR A 125 -10.10 4.86 -11.73
N ALA A 126 -9.35 4.83 -10.63
CA ALA A 126 -9.03 3.58 -9.96
C ALA A 126 -10.31 2.90 -9.46
N LEU A 127 -10.31 1.59 -9.54
CA LEU A 127 -11.45 0.80 -9.09
C LEU A 127 -11.49 0.81 -7.56
N MET A 128 -12.53 1.40 -7.00
CA MET A 128 -12.76 1.40 -5.55
C MET A 128 -13.72 0.27 -5.20
N LEU A 129 -13.27 -0.62 -4.32
CA LEU A 129 -14.06 -1.75 -3.87
C LEU A 129 -14.33 -1.60 -2.37
N PRO A 130 -15.56 -1.23 -1.98
CA PRO A 130 -15.89 -1.22 -0.55
C PRO A 130 -15.71 -2.60 0.05
N MET A 131 -15.04 -2.68 1.17
CA MET A 131 -14.77 -3.94 1.86
C MET A 131 -15.73 -4.03 3.06
N ILE A 132 -16.61 -4.97 2.99
CA ILE A 132 -17.64 -5.17 4.03
C ILE A 132 -17.21 -6.27 4.99
#